data_6742cdf81ab33ce4d3f0386bbc7b105a
#
_entry.id   6742cdf81ab33ce4d3f0386bbc7b105a
#
_cell.length_a   1.000
_cell.length_b   1.000
_cell.length_c   1.000
_cell.angle_alpha   90.00
_cell.angle_beta   90.00
_cell.angle_gamma   90.00
#
_symmetry.space_group_name_H-M   'P 1'
#
loop_
_entity.id
_entity.type
_entity.pdbx_description
1 polymer ?
#
loop_
_entity_poly.entity_id
_entity_poly.type
_entity_poly.pdbx_seq_one_letter_code
_entity_poly.pdbx_strand_id
1 'polypeptide(L)'
;MKTPPLVNPGPALSGEQTRRYSRQIVIPQIQASGQERIGNAKVLCIGAGGLGSPALMYLAAAGVGTIGIVDFDTVDETNLHRQILYGQSDIGKKKVEVARTKIQESNPLVTVNTYPVRITTTNVLEIMSDYDIIIDATDNFATRYLINDAAVLLNKPYVWGSVNRFDGQAAIFWSSLGPCYRCLHPTPPAPGTVQNCAEAGVLGVLCASIASMQVNEVIKAITGIGELQIGKLMIYEALEAEYSKIDIHKNPLCVICGENATQVSLLENYESFCGVALAPEISVEDLKKKFAANDDFILIDVREPDEFASSRIPGSLLIPKAGFFDATALDLLPRDKEIILHCRSGVRSAHCLAIIQGAGFMNSRHLGGGILAWEKQ
;
A
#
# COMPACT_ATOMS: atom_id res chain seq x y z
N MET A 1 11.48 -8.70 25.63
CA MET A 1 11.26 -10.16 25.80
C MET A 1 11.64 -10.83 24.50
N LYS A 2 12.54 -11.82 24.51
CA LYS A 2 12.89 -12.55 23.29
C LYS A 2 11.67 -13.33 22.81
N THR A 3 11.21 -13.05 21.60
CA THR A 3 10.12 -13.78 20.97
C THR A 3 10.67 -15.09 20.38
N PRO A 4 10.01 -16.24 20.58
CA PRO A 4 10.46 -17.47 19.94
C PRO A 4 10.40 -17.33 18.43
N PRO A 5 11.20 -18.12 17.67
CA PRO A 5 11.12 -18.13 16.23
C PRO A 5 9.70 -18.41 15.73
N LEU A 6 9.24 -17.62 14.76
CA LEU A 6 7.91 -17.78 14.15
C LEU A 6 7.83 -19.06 13.31
N VAL A 7 8.94 -19.44 12.68
CA VAL A 7 9.02 -20.57 11.75
C VAL A 7 9.99 -21.63 12.27
N ASN A 8 9.60 -22.90 12.17
CA ASN A 8 10.50 -24.03 12.50
C ASN A 8 11.59 -24.18 11.42
N PRO A 9 12.78 -24.76 11.75
CA PRO A 9 13.75 -25.10 10.75
C PRO A 9 13.15 -26.00 9.67
N GLY A 10 13.47 -25.73 8.41
CA GLY A 10 13.16 -26.58 7.28
C GLY A 10 14.16 -27.72 7.12
N PRO A 11 14.19 -28.37 5.95
CA PRO A 11 15.21 -29.36 5.60
C PRO A 11 16.62 -28.77 5.69
N ALA A 12 17.61 -29.65 5.92
CA ALA A 12 19.02 -29.26 5.92
C ALA A 12 19.41 -28.59 4.58
N LEU A 13 20.24 -27.57 4.64
CA LEU A 13 20.67 -26.79 3.48
C LEU A 13 21.43 -27.65 2.48
N SER A 14 21.08 -27.53 1.21
CA SER A 14 21.87 -28.09 0.12
C SER A 14 23.26 -27.43 0.00
N GLY A 15 24.19 -28.08 -0.70
CA GLY A 15 25.50 -27.48 -0.96
C GLY A 15 25.40 -26.16 -1.74
N GLU A 16 24.39 -26.00 -2.62
CA GLU A 16 24.14 -24.76 -3.34
C GLU A 16 23.63 -23.65 -2.38
N GLN A 17 22.67 -23.96 -1.54
CA GLN A 17 22.16 -23.04 -0.51
C GLN A 17 23.27 -22.61 0.45
N THR A 18 24.08 -23.56 0.91
CA THR A 18 25.22 -23.28 1.82
C THR A 18 26.21 -22.30 1.18
N ARG A 19 26.55 -22.47 -0.11
CA ARG A 19 27.42 -21.52 -0.82
C ARG A 19 26.77 -20.17 -1.00
N ARG A 20 25.52 -20.13 -1.46
CA ARG A 20 24.79 -18.89 -1.74
C ARG A 20 24.63 -18.04 -0.50
N TYR A 21 24.23 -18.63 0.62
CA TYR A 21 23.93 -17.92 1.87
C TYR A 21 25.10 -17.93 2.85
N SER A 22 26.29 -18.29 2.42
CA SER A 22 27.47 -18.45 3.29
C SER A 22 27.75 -17.23 4.16
N ARG A 23 27.59 -16.01 3.63
CA ARG A 23 27.82 -14.75 4.38
C ARG A 23 26.77 -14.50 5.45
N GLN A 24 25.58 -15.05 5.33
CA GLN A 24 24.50 -14.97 6.30
C GLN A 24 24.62 -16.09 7.34
N ILE A 25 24.98 -17.30 6.92
CA ILE A 25 25.17 -18.48 7.77
C ILE A 25 26.32 -18.29 8.79
N VAL A 26 27.39 -17.58 8.45
CA VAL A 26 28.52 -17.33 9.38
C VAL A 26 28.17 -16.34 10.51
N ILE A 27 27.02 -15.65 10.45
CA ILE A 27 26.57 -14.78 11.53
C ILE A 27 26.20 -15.66 12.73
N PRO A 28 26.83 -15.48 13.93
CA PRO A 28 26.64 -16.39 15.07
C PRO A 28 25.20 -16.52 15.55
N GLN A 29 24.35 -15.51 15.30
CA GLN A 29 22.94 -15.51 15.69
C GLN A 29 22.05 -16.21 14.67
N ILE A 30 22.48 -16.34 13.40
CA ILE A 30 21.72 -16.99 12.32
C ILE A 30 22.12 -18.45 12.19
N GLN A 31 23.37 -18.72 11.85
CA GLN A 31 23.90 -20.06 11.60
C GLN A 31 23.10 -20.84 10.52
N ALA A 32 23.34 -22.12 10.37
CA ALA A 32 22.59 -22.99 9.44
C ALA A 32 21.11 -23.09 9.84
N SER A 33 20.83 -23.22 11.14
CA SER A 33 19.47 -23.37 11.64
C SER A 33 18.58 -22.13 11.39
N GLY A 34 19.15 -20.93 11.48
CA GLY A 34 18.44 -19.70 11.11
C GLY A 34 18.17 -19.62 9.61
N GLN A 35 19.15 -20.02 8.78
CA GLN A 35 18.96 -20.08 7.32
C GLN A 35 17.93 -21.13 6.91
N GLU A 36 17.88 -22.28 7.59
CA GLU A 36 16.85 -23.31 7.39
C GLU A 36 15.45 -22.77 7.73
N ARG A 37 15.31 -21.95 8.78
CA ARG A 37 14.05 -21.24 9.09
C ARG A 37 13.65 -20.25 7.99
N ILE A 38 14.61 -19.46 7.50
CA ILE A 38 14.37 -18.50 6.41
C ILE A 38 13.92 -19.26 5.15
N GLY A 39 14.59 -20.37 4.82
CA GLY A 39 14.24 -21.22 3.69
C GLY A 39 12.89 -21.95 3.82
N ASN A 40 12.37 -22.10 5.05
CA ASN A 40 11.06 -22.71 5.30
C ASN A 40 9.93 -21.67 5.44
N ALA A 41 10.28 -20.39 5.54
CA ALA A 41 9.31 -19.31 5.75
C ALA A 41 8.50 -18.97 4.49
N LYS A 42 7.25 -18.58 4.73
CA LYS A 42 6.33 -18.03 3.73
C LYS A 42 6.00 -16.59 4.09
N VAL A 43 6.42 -15.66 3.25
CA VAL A 43 6.22 -14.20 3.45
C VAL A 43 5.31 -13.65 2.36
N LEU A 44 4.26 -12.95 2.74
CA LEU A 44 3.38 -12.24 1.81
C LEU A 44 3.74 -10.76 1.78
N CYS A 45 4.02 -10.22 0.60
CA CYS A 45 4.16 -8.79 0.36
C CYS A 45 2.89 -8.25 -0.32
N ILE A 46 2.16 -7.40 0.36
CA ILE A 46 0.99 -6.73 -0.20
C ILE A 46 1.42 -5.34 -0.66
N GLY A 47 1.42 -5.15 -1.98
CA GLY A 47 2.00 -4.02 -2.69
C GLY A 47 3.41 -4.33 -3.23
N ALA A 48 3.60 -4.14 -4.53
CA ALA A 48 4.88 -4.26 -5.22
C ALA A 48 5.37 -2.89 -5.72
N GLY A 49 4.99 -1.82 -5.01
CA GLY A 49 5.35 -0.43 -5.28
C GLY A 49 6.69 -0.01 -4.70
N GLY A 50 6.80 1.23 -4.22
CA GLY A 50 8.04 1.82 -3.69
C GLY A 50 8.64 1.06 -2.51
N LEU A 51 7.82 0.64 -1.54
CA LEU A 51 8.25 -0.18 -0.40
C LEU A 51 8.40 -1.65 -0.80
N GLY A 52 7.45 -2.19 -1.57
CA GLY A 52 7.45 -3.59 -1.98
C GLY A 52 8.64 -3.96 -2.85
N SER A 53 9.05 -3.11 -3.81
CA SER A 53 10.17 -3.38 -4.70
C SER A 53 11.47 -3.75 -3.98
N PRO A 54 12.02 -2.91 -3.08
CA PRO A 54 13.23 -3.26 -2.34
C PRO A 54 12.99 -4.39 -1.32
N ALA A 55 11.80 -4.46 -0.69
CA ALA A 55 11.49 -5.53 0.24
C ALA A 55 11.55 -6.90 -0.45
N LEU A 56 10.93 -7.06 -1.60
CA LEU A 56 10.93 -8.28 -2.39
C LEU A 56 12.34 -8.73 -2.80
N MET A 57 13.19 -7.78 -3.20
CA MET A 57 14.58 -8.06 -3.55
C MET A 57 15.37 -8.58 -2.35
N TYR A 58 15.25 -7.97 -1.18
CA TYR A 58 15.96 -8.40 0.02
C TYR A 58 15.42 -9.72 0.59
N LEU A 59 14.11 -9.97 0.56
CA LEU A 59 13.55 -11.27 0.93
C LEU A 59 14.08 -12.40 0.05
N ALA A 60 14.11 -12.17 -1.27
CA ALA A 60 14.66 -13.13 -2.21
C ALA A 60 16.17 -13.35 -2.01
N ALA A 61 16.95 -12.29 -1.83
CA ALA A 61 18.38 -12.36 -1.58
C ALA A 61 18.70 -13.11 -0.26
N ALA A 62 17.89 -12.90 0.79
CA ALA A 62 18.00 -13.61 2.06
C ALA A 62 17.63 -15.09 1.96
N GLY A 63 16.94 -15.52 0.90
CA GLY A 63 16.56 -16.91 0.67
C GLY A 63 15.28 -17.33 1.39
N VAL A 64 14.31 -16.41 1.52
CA VAL A 64 12.95 -16.76 2.00
C VAL A 64 12.36 -17.80 1.07
N GLY A 65 11.89 -18.93 1.62
CA GLY A 65 11.50 -20.09 0.82
C GLY A 65 10.32 -19.83 -0.12
N THR A 66 9.30 -19.13 0.37
CA THR A 66 8.12 -18.76 -0.45
C THR A 66 7.78 -17.29 -0.25
N ILE A 67 7.67 -16.56 -1.35
CA ILE A 67 7.25 -15.15 -1.38
C ILE A 67 5.93 -15.05 -2.14
N GLY A 68 4.89 -14.58 -1.47
CA GLY A 68 3.64 -14.16 -2.10
C GLY A 68 3.69 -12.68 -2.47
N ILE A 69 3.15 -12.30 -3.62
CA ILE A 69 3.12 -10.91 -4.09
C ILE A 69 1.70 -10.56 -4.52
N VAL A 70 1.08 -9.61 -3.83
CA VAL A 70 -0.23 -9.08 -4.20
C VAL A 70 -0.07 -7.67 -4.75
N ASP A 71 -0.40 -7.47 -6.01
CA ASP A 71 -0.48 -6.15 -6.65
C ASP A 71 -1.30 -6.26 -7.95
N PHE A 72 -2.23 -5.34 -8.17
CA PHE A 72 -3.10 -5.37 -9.36
C PHE A 72 -2.61 -4.44 -10.49
N ASP A 73 -1.61 -3.59 -10.22
CA ASP A 73 -1.13 -2.57 -11.12
C ASP A 73 -0.22 -3.12 -12.24
N THR A 74 -0.03 -2.25 -13.23
CA THR A 74 1.03 -2.35 -14.24
C THR A 74 2.17 -1.39 -13.92
N VAL A 75 3.36 -1.68 -14.45
CA VAL A 75 4.52 -0.79 -14.35
C VAL A 75 4.26 0.49 -15.16
N ASP A 76 4.49 1.63 -14.55
CA ASP A 76 4.38 2.95 -15.17
C ASP A 76 5.74 3.68 -15.09
N GLU A 77 6.06 4.50 -16.09
CA GLU A 77 7.32 5.25 -16.15
C GLU A 77 7.53 6.12 -14.90
N THR A 78 6.47 6.74 -14.40
CA THR A 78 6.50 7.57 -13.18
C THR A 78 6.83 6.79 -11.91
N ASN A 79 6.85 5.46 -11.98
CA ASN A 79 7.20 4.60 -10.85
C ASN A 79 8.71 4.33 -10.74
N LEU A 80 9.44 4.40 -11.85
CA LEU A 80 10.82 3.88 -11.96
C LEU A 80 11.82 4.57 -11.03
N HIS A 81 11.58 5.83 -10.65
CA HIS A 81 12.45 6.57 -9.73
C HIS A 81 12.49 6.00 -8.29
N ARG A 82 11.50 5.15 -7.91
CA ARG A 82 11.40 4.56 -6.55
C ARG A 82 11.08 3.06 -6.53
N GLN A 83 10.56 2.50 -7.61
CA GLN A 83 10.23 1.06 -7.74
C GLN A 83 11.34 0.33 -8.47
N ILE A 84 12.49 0.19 -7.81
CA ILE A 84 13.78 -0.23 -8.37
C ILE A 84 13.82 -1.66 -8.92
N LEU A 85 12.78 -2.46 -8.68
CA LEU A 85 12.63 -3.81 -9.23
C LEU A 85 12.32 -3.78 -10.73
N TYR A 86 11.77 -2.67 -11.25
CA TYR A 86 11.31 -2.51 -12.62
C TYR A 86 12.25 -1.64 -13.44
N GLY A 87 12.31 -1.91 -14.73
CA GLY A 87 13.08 -1.13 -15.70
C GLY A 87 12.20 -0.60 -16.84
N GLN A 88 12.81 0.20 -17.72
CA GLN A 88 12.16 0.81 -18.88
C GLN A 88 11.42 -0.22 -19.77
N SER A 89 12.02 -1.41 -19.95
CA SER A 89 11.43 -2.49 -20.76
C SER A 89 10.22 -3.17 -20.11
N ASP A 90 9.89 -2.83 -18.86
CA ASP A 90 8.81 -3.45 -18.11
C ASP A 90 7.54 -2.59 -18.09
N ILE A 91 7.60 -1.37 -18.62
CA ILE A 91 6.42 -0.46 -18.69
C ILE A 91 5.24 -1.17 -19.37
N GLY A 92 4.07 -1.06 -18.76
CA GLY A 92 2.82 -1.68 -19.21
C GLY A 92 2.62 -3.14 -18.81
N LYS A 93 3.65 -3.84 -18.30
CA LYS A 93 3.52 -5.22 -17.80
C LYS A 93 2.96 -5.24 -16.38
N LYS A 94 2.31 -6.35 -16.00
CA LYS A 94 1.83 -6.58 -14.62
C LYS A 94 3.00 -6.56 -13.64
N LYS A 95 2.93 -5.75 -12.57
CA LYS A 95 4.00 -5.64 -11.56
C LYS A 95 4.37 -6.98 -10.95
N VAL A 96 3.38 -7.80 -10.56
CA VAL A 96 3.62 -9.11 -9.94
C VAL A 96 4.36 -10.08 -10.85
N GLU A 97 4.10 -10.06 -12.15
CA GLU A 97 4.74 -10.95 -13.12
C GLU A 97 6.21 -10.55 -13.38
N VAL A 98 6.45 -9.24 -13.50
CA VAL A 98 7.82 -8.74 -13.60
C VAL A 98 8.60 -9.04 -12.33
N ALA A 99 7.99 -8.79 -11.16
CA ALA A 99 8.60 -9.08 -9.87
C ALA A 99 8.99 -10.56 -9.74
N ARG A 100 8.09 -11.49 -10.12
CA ARG A 100 8.38 -12.92 -10.13
C ARG A 100 9.61 -13.22 -10.99
N THR A 101 9.64 -12.72 -12.22
CA THR A 101 10.77 -12.94 -13.14
C THR A 101 12.08 -12.45 -12.55
N LYS A 102 12.13 -11.22 -12.03
CA LYS A 102 13.33 -10.62 -11.42
C LYS A 102 13.81 -11.36 -10.17
N ILE A 103 12.88 -11.81 -9.34
CA ILE A 103 13.21 -12.62 -8.15
C ILE A 103 13.82 -13.95 -8.59
N GLN A 104 13.23 -14.65 -9.55
CA GLN A 104 13.72 -15.95 -10.04
C GLN A 104 15.07 -15.82 -10.76
N GLU A 105 15.31 -14.73 -11.49
CA GLU A 105 16.64 -14.41 -12.07
C GLU A 105 17.68 -14.20 -10.97
N SER A 106 17.34 -13.48 -9.90
CA SER A 106 18.23 -13.21 -8.77
C SER A 106 18.46 -14.44 -7.88
N ASN A 107 17.38 -15.18 -7.57
CA ASN A 107 17.45 -16.36 -6.72
C ASN A 107 16.45 -17.45 -7.17
N PRO A 108 16.88 -18.40 -8.00
CA PRO A 108 16.02 -19.46 -8.50
C PRO A 108 15.53 -20.47 -7.44
N LEU A 109 16.10 -20.41 -6.22
CA LEU A 109 15.71 -21.30 -5.11
C LEU A 109 14.47 -20.81 -4.36
N VAL A 110 13.96 -19.61 -4.68
CA VAL A 110 12.78 -19.02 -4.06
C VAL A 110 11.53 -19.35 -4.87
N THR A 111 10.50 -19.83 -4.18
CA THR A 111 9.16 -20.00 -4.78
C THR A 111 8.42 -18.67 -4.74
N VAL A 112 7.84 -18.25 -5.87
CA VAL A 112 7.10 -16.99 -5.96
C VAL A 112 5.65 -17.27 -6.40
N ASN A 113 4.70 -16.89 -5.55
CA ASN A 113 3.27 -16.91 -5.84
C ASN A 113 2.81 -15.49 -6.18
N THR A 114 2.15 -15.31 -7.32
CA THR A 114 1.66 -14.01 -7.76
C THR A 114 0.14 -13.92 -7.70
N TYR A 115 -0.36 -12.82 -7.15
CA TYR A 115 -1.78 -12.50 -7.06
C TYR A 115 -2.01 -11.15 -7.77
N PRO A 116 -2.31 -11.14 -9.09
CA PRO A 116 -2.54 -9.92 -9.87
C PRO A 116 -3.93 -9.34 -9.59
N VAL A 117 -4.27 -9.17 -8.32
CA VAL A 117 -5.59 -8.75 -7.83
C VAL A 117 -5.47 -7.64 -6.80
N ARG A 118 -6.53 -6.85 -6.66
CA ARG A 118 -6.70 -5.96 -5.51
C ARG A 118 -7.02 -6.80 -4.28
N ILE A 119 -6.37 -6.48 -3.15
CA ILE A 119 -6.76 -7.06 -1.87
C ILE A 119 -8.10 -6.44 -1.43
N THR A 120 -9.04 -7.27 -1.02
CA THR A 120 -10.42 -6.89 -0.68
C THR A 120 -10.90 -7.71 0.53
N THR A 121 -12.06 -7.36 1.07
CA THR A 121 -12.71 -8.12 2.15
C THR A 121 -13.06 -9.56 1.76
N THR A 122 -13.17 -9.85 0.47
CA THR A 122 -13.54 -11.18 -0.03
C THR A 122 -12.36 -12.13 -0.20
N ASN A 123 -11.12 -11.62 -0.32
CA ASN A 123 -9.94 -12.46 -0.60
C ASN A 123 -8.81 -12.35 0.44
N VAL A 124 -8.81 -11.32 1.29
CA VAL A 124 -7.68 -11.03 2.18
C VAL A 124 -7.42 -12.16 3.18
N LEU A 125 -8.47 -12.72 3.79
CA LEU A 125 -8.31 -13.79 4.78
C LEU A 125 -7.77 -15.08 4.14
N GLU A 126 -8.28 -15.46 2.97
CA GLU A 126 -7.80 -16.61 2.22
C GLU A 126 -6.32 -16.44 1.86
N ILE A 127 -5.97 -15.35 1.18
CA ILE A 127 -4.60 -15.11 0.73
C ILE A 127 -3.63 -15.04 1.93
N MET A 128 -3.96 -14.28 2.99
CA MET A 128 -3.07 -14.12 4.14
C MET A 128 -2.92 -15.41 4.96
N SER A 129 -3.91 -16.31 4.95
CA SER A 129 -3.87 -17.54 5.76
C SER A 129 -2.70 -18.45 5.41
N ASP A 130 -2.25 -18.46 4.15
CA ASP A 130 -1.19 -19.33 3.64
C ASP A 130 0.23 -18.90 4.03
N TYR A 131 0.39 -17.71 4.64
CA TYR A 131 1.69 -17.11 4.94
C TYR A 131 1.93 -16.96 6.44
N ASP A 132 3.19 -17.02 6.85
CA ASP A 132 3.61 -16.93 8.26
C ASP A 132 3.61 -15.47 8.74
N ILE A 133 4.04 -14.55 7.89
CA ILE A 133 4.18 -13.12 8.17
C ILE A 133 3.89 -12.29 6.92
N ILE A 134 3.33 -11.11 7.13
CA ILE A 134 2.93 -10.21 6.05
C ILE A 134 3.78 -8.94 6.07
N ILE A 135 4.14 -8.43 4.91
CA ILE A 135 4.65 -7.06 4.71
C ILE A 135 3.52 -6.23 4.11
N ASP A 136 3.12 -5.19 4.82
CA ASP A 136 2.25 -4.15 4.28
C ASP A 136 3.13 -3.07 3.64
N ALA A 137 3.15 -3.08 2.30
CA ALA A 137 3.85 -2.12 1.46
C ALA A 137 2.86 -1.22 0.68
N THR A 138 1.66 -1.03 1.22
CA THR A 138 0.57 -0.27 0.60
C THR A 138 0.65 1.22 0.96
N ASP A 139 0.03 2.05 0.13
CA ASP A 139 0.07 3.51 0.22
C ASP A 139 -1.29 4.15 0.53
N ASN A 140 -2.32 3.35 0.82
CA ASN A 140 -3.66 3.84 1.10
C ASN A 140 -4.22 3.31 2.43
N PHE A 141 -5.00 4.15 3.11
CA PHE A 141 -5.51 3.84 4.44
C PHE A 141 -6.50 2.68 4.47
N ALA A 142 -7.42 2.59 3.50
CA ALA A 142 -8.43 1.54 3.45
C ALA A 142 -7.78 0.14 3.45
N THR A 143 -6.76 -0.05 2.63
CA THR A 143 -6.02 -1.32 2.58
C THR A 143 -5.21 -1.57 3.86
N ARG A 144 -4.61 -0.53 4.48
CA ARG A 144 -3.89 -0.67 5.76
C ARG A 144 -4.81 -1.16 6.88
N TYR A 145 -6.01 -0.59 7.02
CA TYR A 145 -6.99 -1.06 8.01
C TYR A 145 -7.48 -2.46 7.69
N LEU A 146 -7.70 -2.80 6.43
CA LEU A 146 -8.09 -4.14 6.00
C LEU A 146 -7.02 -5.18 6.36
N ILE A 147 -5.74 -4.90 6.06
CA ILE A 147 -4.61 -5.79 6.39
C ILE A 147 -4.49 -5.95 7.90
N ASN A 148 -4.57 -4.85 8.67
CA ASN A 148 -4.53 -4.91 10.13
C ASN A 148 -5.62 -5.83 10.68
N ASP A 149 -6.86 -5.61 10.26
CA ASP A 149 -7.99 -6.34 10.80
C ASP A 149 -7.90 -7.83 10.43
N ALA A 150 -7.52 -8.13 9.19
CA ALA A 150 -7.27 -9.51 8.76
C ALA A 150 -6.12 -10.16 9.55
N ALA A 151 -5.02 -9.44 9.80
CA ALA A 151 -3.89 -9.93 10.59
C ALA A 151 -4.28 -10.23 12.04
N VAL A 152 -5.11 -9.38 12.65
CA VAL A 152 -5.65 -9.60 14.01
C VAL A 152 -6.55 -10.85 14.04
N LEU A 153 -7.49 -10.97 13.10
CA LEU A 153 -8.42 -12.10 13.02
C LEU A 153 -7.71 -13.43 12.77
N LEU A 154 -6.64 -13.42 11.97
CA LEU A 154 -5.81 -14.59 11.67
C LEU A 154 -4.71 -14.83 12.72
N ASN A 155 -4.57 -13.94 13.71
CA ASN A 155 -3.47 -13.91 14.69
C ASN A 155 -2.09 -14.01 14.03
N LYS A 156 -1.87 -13.26 12.95
CA LYS A 156 -0.60 -13.22 12.23
C LYS A 156 0.15 -11.91 12.48
N PRO A 157 1.50 -11.96 12.61
CA PRO A 157 2.31 -10.75 12.61
C PRO A 157 2.33 -10.13 11.22
N TYR A 158 2.40 -8.81 11.18
CA TYR A 158 2.71 -8.11 9.94
C TYR A 158 3.61 -6.90 10.20
N VAL A 159 4.39 -6.53 9.21
CA VAL A 159 5.29 -5.37 9.29
C VAL A 159 4.79 -4.30 8.33
N TRP A 160 4.32 -3.22 8.92
CA TRP A 160 3.81 -2.06 8.22
C TRP A 160 4.93 -1.07 7.92
N GLY A 161 4.86 -0.41 6.76
CA GLY A 161 5.70 0.72 6.38
C GLY A 161 4.91 1.86 5.77
N SER A 162 5.39 3.09 5.96
CA SER A 162 4.84 4.29 5.36
C SER A 162 5.96 5.26 5.01
N VAL A 163 5.82 5.95 3.90
CA VAL A 163 6.74 6.99 3.45
C VAL A 163 5.96 8.20 2.95
N ASN A 164 6.44 9.40 3.24
CA ASN A 164 5.86 10.65 2.75
C ASN A 164 6.97 11.69 2.66
N ARG A 165 7.20 12.26 1.48
CA ARG A 165 8.27 13.24 1.22
C ARG A 165 9.64 12.72 1.68
N PHE A 166 10.10 13.14 2.84
CA PHE A 166 11.37 12.77 3.46
C PHE A 166 11.22 11.96 4.74
N ASP A 167 9.97 11.73 5.19
CA ASP A 167 9.64 11.01 6.41
C ASP A 167 9.26 9.57 6.11
N GLY A 168 9.81 8.65 6.88
CA GLY A 168 9.50 7.24 6.80
C GLY A 168 9.17 6.64 8.15
N GLN A 169 8.26 5.68 8.18
CA GLN A 169 7.83 5.00 9.39
C GLN A 169 7.75 3.49 9.15
N ALA A 170 8.09 2.71 10.16
CA ALA A 170 7.89 1.27 10.17
C ALA A 170 7.50 0.78 11.56
N ALA A 171 6.65 -0.24 11.61
CA ALA A 171 6.28 -0.94 12.85
C ALA A 171 5.95 -2.39 12.56
N ILE A 172 6.26 -3.28 13.51
CA ILE A 172 5.74 -4.64 13.52
C ILE A 172 4.53 -4.69 14.46
N PHE A 173 3.42 -5.19 13.96
CA PHE A 173 2.18 -5.39 14.70
C PHE A 173 1.89 -6.88 14.86
N TRP A 174 1.63 -7.30 16.09
CA TRP A 174 1.23 -8.67 16.43
C TRP A 174 0.30 -8.62 17.64
N SER A 175 -0.99 -8.70 17.40
CA SER A 175 -2.03 -8.41 18.40
C SER A 175 -2.01 -9.30 19.64
N SER A 176 -1.48 -10.54 19.54
CA SER A 176 -1.31 -11.43 20.68
C SER A 176 -0.13 -11.06 21.58
N LEU A 177 0.85 -10.30 21.08
CA LEU A 177 2.06 -9.91 21.82
C LEU A 177 2.12 -8.40 22.12
N GLY A 178 1.30 -7.58 21.46
CA GLY A 178 1.35 -6.14 21.62
C GLY A 178 0.21 -5.40 20.92
N PRO A 179 0.43 -4.12 20.55
CA PRO A 179 -0.58 -3.31 19.87
C PRO A 179 -0.81 -3.79 18.44
N CYS A 180 -1.97 -3.44 17.87
CA CYS A 180 -2.24 -3.49 16.45
C CYS A 180 -2.22 -2.06 15.85
N TYR A 181 -2.38 -1.91 14.54
CA TYR A 181 -2.41 -0.60 13.87
C TYR A 181 -3.53 0.32 14.41
N ARG A 182 -4.70 -0.25 14.76
CA ARG A 182 -5.80 0.52 15.37
C ARG A 182 -5.50 0.98 16.79
N CYS A 183 -4.52 0.43 17.48
CA CYS A 183 -4.06 0.99 18.75
C CYS A 183 -3.29 2.30 18.55
N LEU A 184 -2.56 2.42 17.44
CA LEU A 184 -1.84 3.63 17.04
C LEU A 184 -2.80 4.63 16.33
N HIS A 185 -3.62 4.15 15.42
CA HIS A 185 -4.57 4.92 14.61
C HIS A 185 -5.98 4.36 14.78
N PRO A 186 -6.71 4.73 15.84
CA PRO A 186 -8.07 4.20 16.12
C PRO A 186 -9.07 4.52 15.02
N THR A 187 -8.94 5.69 14.42
CA THR A 187 -9.76 6.19 13.32
C THR A 187 -8.87 6.65 12.17
N PRO A 188 -9.32 6.50 10.91
CA PRO A 188 -8.60 7.06 9.79
C PRO A 188 -8.56 8.58 9.86
N PRO A 189 -7.53 9.22 9.26
CA PRO A 189 -7.50 10.67 9.13
C PRO A 189 -8.68 11.13 8.29
N ALA A 190 -9.16 12.35 8.56
CA ALA A 190 -10.25 12.93 7.76
C ALA A 190 -9.83 13.00 6.26
N PRO A 191 -10.75 12.76 5.33
CA PRO A 191 -10.46 12.81 3.91
C PRO A 191 -9.77 14.12 3.52
N GLY A 192 -8.69 14.02 2.73
CA GLY A 192 -7.95 15.20 2.24
C GLY A 192 -6.94 15.81 3.22
N THR A 193 -6.91 15.41 4.49
CA THR A 193 -5.95 15.97 5.47
C THR A 193 -4.55 15.40 5.35
N VAL A 194 -4.42 14.18 4.81
CA VAL A 194 -3.14 13.53 4.55
C VAL A 194 -2.99 13.28 3.06
N GLN A 195 -2.00 13.92 2.44
CA GLN A 195 -1.68 13.71 1.04
C GLN A 195 -1.05 12.33 0.85
N ASN A 196 -1.43 11.63 -0.20
CA ASN A 196 -0.77 10.38 -0.59
C ASN A 196 0.59 10.66 -1.29
N CYS A 197 1.41 9.62 -1.46
CA CYS A 197 2.74 9.76 -2.07
C CYS A 197 2.70 10.31 -3.51
N ALA A 198 1.61 10.11 -4.24
CA ALA A 198 1.45 10.64 -5.60
C ALA A 198 1.19 12.16 -5.62
N GLU A 199 0.63 12.68 -4.53
CA GLU A 199 0.33 14.12 -4.37
C GLU A 199 1.44 14.87 -3.63
N ALA A 200 1.98 14.27 -2.56
CA ALA A 200 3.00 14.89 -1.72
C ALA A 200 4.42 14.74 -2.29
N GLY A 201 4.63 13.76 -3.14
CA GLY A 201 5.95 13.30 -3.56
C GLY A 201 6.63 12.39 -2.52
N VAL A 202 7.70 11.73 -2.93
CA VAL A 202 8.52 10.88 -2.06
C VAL A 202 9.95 10.79 -2.59
N LEU A 203 10.92 10.90 -1.71
CA LEU A 203 12.32 10.64 -2.05
C LEU A 203 12.50 9.14 -2.29
N GLY A 204 12.92 8.74 -3.51
CA GLY A 204 12.94 7.33 -3.91
C GLY A 204 13.78 6.43 -2.99
N VAL A 205 14.96 6.89 -2.55
CA VAL A 205 15.84 6.12 -1.65
C VAL A 205 15.20 5.88 -0.26
N LEU A 206 14.31 6.74 0.19
CA LEU A 206 13.60 6.58 1.47
C LEU A 206 12.77 5.28 1.47
N CYS A 207 12.18 4.93 0.33
CA CYS A 207 11.45 3.67 0.19
C CYS A 207 12.33 2.46 0.53
N ALA A 208 13.59 2.44 0.07
CA ALA A 208 14.53 1.37 0.37
C ALA A 208 14.93 1.34 1.84
N SER A 209 15.12 2.50 2.48
CA SER A 209 15.44 2.59 3.91
C SER A 209 14.34 1.97 4.77
N ILE A 210 13.08 2.33 4.52
CA ILE A 210 11.95 1.81 5.28
C ILE A 210 11.68 0.33 4.95
N ALA A 211 11.76 -0.08 3.69
CA ALA A 211 11.63 -1.49 3.32
C ALA A 211 12.71 -2.36 3.98
N SER A 212 13.94 -1.86 4.11
CA SER A 212 15.01 -2.56 4.83
C SER A 212 14.68 -2.77 6.30
N MET A 213 14.05 -1.77 6.96
CA MET A 213 13.55 -1.94 8.33
C MET A 213 12.45 -3.00 8.39
N GLN A 214 11.51 -3.00 7.43
CA GLN A 214 10.45 -4.01 7.38
C GLN A 214 11.04 -5.42 7.22
N VAL A 215 11.93 -5.62 6.26
CA VAL A 215 12.56 -6.93 6.03
C VAL A 215 13.40 -7.39 7.22
N ASN A 216 14.10 -6.47 7.89
CA ASN A 216 14.86 -6.80 9.12
C ASN A 216 13.95 -7.36 10.21
N GLU A 217 12.77 -6.74 10.46
CA GLU A 217 11.80 -7.28 11.42
C GLU A 217 11.24 -8.64 10.98
N VAL A 218 11.00 -8.84 9.68
CA VAL A 218 10.57 -10.14 9.13
C VAL A 218 11.63 -11.23 9.41
N ILE A 219 12.90 -10.98 9.11
CA ILE A 219 13.97 -11.95 9.34
C ILE A 219 14.13 -12.26 10.84
N LYS A 220 14.03 -11.23 11.69
CA LYS A 220 14.07 -11.42 13.16
C LYS A 220 12.89 -12.26 13.64
N ALA A 221 11.68 -12.01 13.14
CA ALA A 221 10.50 -12.80 13.49
C ALA A 221 10.65 -14.28 13.07
N ILE A 222 11.10 -14.52 11.85
CA ILE A 222 11.30 -15.88 11.31
C ILE A 222 12.34 -16.66 12.15
N THR A 223 13.47 -16.03 12.46
CA THR A 223 14.61 -16.68 13.06
C THR A 223 14.64 -16.67 14.59
N GLY A 224 13.88 -15.76 15.21
CA GLY A 224 13.90 -15.53 16.67
C GLY A 224 15.15 -14.80 17.16
N ILE A 225 15.94 -14.18 16.27
CA ILE A 225 17.15 -13.44 16.64
C ILE A 225 16.81 -12.01 17.08
N GLY A 226 17.62 -11.49 18.00
CA GLY A 226 17.44 -10.12 18.49
C GLY A 226 16.13 -9.92 19.26
N GLU A 227 15.62 -8.71 19.26
CA GLU A 227 14.33 -8.32 19.83
C GLU A 227 13.45 -7.70 18.76
N LEU A 228 12.23 -8.22 18.58
CA LEU A 228 11.23 -7.60 17.72
C LEU A 228 10.82 -6.24 18.30
N GLN A 229 10.65 -5.27 17.43
CA GLN A 229 10.22 -3.92 17.82
C GLN A 229 8.68 -3.83 18.01
N ILE A 230 8.06 -4.87 18.59
CA ILE A 230 6.64 -4.88 18.95
C ILE A 230 6.38 -3.77 19.97
N GLY A 231 5.37 -2.95 19.74
CA GLY A 231 5.06 -1.81 20.59
C GLY A 231 5.97 -0.60 20.37
N LYS A 232 6.71 -0.56 19.26
CA LYS A 232 7.54 0.57 18.85
C LYS A 232 7.18 1.04 17.44
N LEU A 233 7.05 2.35 17.26
CA LEU A 233 7.06 3.01 15.95
C LEU A 233 8.47 3.48 15.67
N MET A 234 9.10 2.95 14.64
CA MET A 234 10.39 3.40 14.13
C MET A 234 10.14 4.54 13.13
N ILE A 235 10.82 5.65 13.29
CA ILE A 235 10.72 6.83 12.44
C ILE A 235 12.10 7.13 11.88
N TYR A 236 12.16 7.44 10.60
CA TYR A 236 13.36 7.93 9.93
C TYR A 236 13.05 9.23 9.20
N GLU A 237 13.75 10.29 9.54
CA GLU A 237 13.73 11.56 8.85
C GLU A 237 14.98 11.68 7.96
N ALA A 238 14.76 11.70 6.64
CA ALA A 238 15.87 11.61 5.69
C ALA A 238 16.64 12.93 5.51
N LEU A 239 16.04 14.09 5.81
CA LEU A 239 16.73 15.38 5.71
C LEU A 239 17.82 15.51 6.78
N GLU A 240 17.51 15.13 8.02
CA GLU A 240 18.43 15.20 9.15
C GLU A 240 19.18 13.88 9.39
N ALA A 241 18.86 12.84 8.60
CA ALA A 241 19.36 11.46 8.78
C ALA A 241 19.12 10.93 10.20
N GLU A 242 18.01 11.33 10.83
CA GLU A 242 17.69 10.99 12.20
C GLU A 242 16.79 9.75 12.28
N TYR A 243 17.11 8.85 13.22
CA TYR A 243 16.30 7.69 13.56
C TYR A 243 15.76 7.85 14.98
N SER A 244 14.45 7.74 15.13
CA SER A 244 13.80 7.80 16.44
C SER A 244 12.84 6.63 16.64
N LYS A 245 12.46 6.37 17.90
CA LYS A 245 11.48 5.34 18.27
C LYS A 245 10.49 5.91 19.26
N ILE A 246 9.21 5.67 19.00
CA ILE A 246 8.11 6.04 19.89
C ILE A 246 7.45 4.78 20.41
N ASP A 247 7.10 4.76 21.70
CA ASP A 247 6.35 3.67 22.31
C ASP A 247 4.89 3.68 21.84
N ILE A 248 4.41 2.53 21.40
CA ILE A 248 3.00 2.29 21.09
C ILE A 248 2.46 1.29 22.13
N HIS A 249 1.44 1.69 22.86
CA HIS A 249 0.80 0.83 23.85
C HIS A 249 -0.45 0.17 23.28
N LYS A 250 -0.70 -1.09 23.68
CA LYS A 250 -1.94 -1.77 23.37
C LYS A 250 -3.11 -1.03 24.04
N ASN A 251 -4.09 -0.62 23.25
CA ASN A 251 -5.29 0.02 23.77
C ASN A 251 -6.27 -1.05 24.25
N PRO A 252 -6.60 -1.11 25.58
CA PRO A 252 -7.57 -2.08 26.10
C PRO A 252 -8.97 -1.94 25.47
N LEU A 253 -9.32 -0.74 25.00
CA LEU A 253 -10.59 -0.42 24.34
C LEU A 253 -10.51 -0.54 22.81
N CYS A 254 -9.43 -1.10 22.26
CA CYS A 254 -9.32 -1.29 20.81
C CYS A 254 -10.45 -2.19 20.30
N VAL A 255 -11.18 -1.71 19.30
CA VAL A 255 -12.36 -2.39 18.78
C VAL A 255 -12.10 -3.80 18.23
N ILE A 256 -10.85 -4.12 17.82
CA ILE A 256 -10.52 -5.39 17.21
C ILE A 256 -9.52 -6.24 18.00
N CYS A 257 -8.61 -5.63 18.78
CA CYS A 257 -7.61 -6.38 19.53
C CYS A 257 -7.67 -6.13 21.05
N GLY A 258 -8.60 -5.30 21.53
CA GLY A 258 -8.81 -5.02 22.95
C GLY A 258 -9.40 -6.22 23.70
N GLU A 259 -9.45 -6.12 25.04
CA GLU A 259 -9.97 -7.19 25.91
C GLU A 259 -11.45 -7.51 25.62
N ASN A 260 -12.24 -6.48 25.27
CA ASN A 260 -13.65 -6.59 24.92
C ASN A 260 -13.88 -6.14 23.47
N ALA A 261 -13.09 -6.71 22.55
CA ALA A 261 -13.18 -6.37 21.14
C ALA A 261 -14.60 -6.58 20.60
N THR A 262 -15.17 -5.56 19.98
CA THR A 262 -16.52 -5.58 19.40
C THR A 262 -16.52 -5.98 17.92
N GLN A 263 -15.39 -5.79 17.24
CA GLN A 263 -15.22 -6.17 15.85
C GLN A 263 -14.61 -7.59 15.78
N VAL A 264 -15.43 -8.56 15.43
CA VAL A 264 -15.07 -9.99 15.31
C VAL A 264 -14.99 -10.48 13.87
N SER A 265 -15.19 -9.59 12.92
CA SER A 265 -15.11 -9.85 11.47
C SER A 265 -14.56 -8.61 10.75
N LEU A 266 -14.26 -8.76 9.48
CA LEU A 266 -13.91 -7.63 8.62
C LEU A 266 -15.10 -6.67 8.50
N LEU A 267 -14.82 -5.38 8.31
CA LEU A 267 -15.84 -4.40 7.93
C LEU A 267 -16.35 -4.71 6.52
N GLU A 268 -17.59 -4.36 6.21
CA GLU A 268 -18.14 -4.53 4.87
C GLU A 268 -17.41 -3.66 3.84
N ASN A 269 -17.04 -2.44 4.22
CA ASN A 269 -16.42 -1.47 3.33
C ASN A 269 -15.39 -0.59 4.06
N TYR A 270 -14.12 -0.78 3.76
CA TYR A 270 -13.00 -0.01 4.31
C TYR A 270 -12.82 1.35 3.65
N GLU A 271 -13.20 1.52 2.38
CA GLU A 271 -13.21 2.82 1.70
C GLU A 271 -14.21 3.76 2.41
N SER A 272 -15.43 3.30 2.65
CA SER A 272 -16.43 4.07 3.39
C SER A 272 -15.97 4.37 4.82
N PHE A 273 -15.35 3.40 5.51
CA PHE A 273 -14.77 3.60 6.83
C PHE A 273 -13.70 4.69 6.84
N CYS A 274 -12.89 4.79 5.79
CA CYS A 274 -11.87 5.83 5.63
C CYS A 274 -12.43 7.14 5.06
N GLY A 275 -13.75 7.28 4.98
CA GLY A 275 -14.40 8.49 4.46
C GLY A 275 -14.18 8.70 2.95
N VAL A 276 -13.66 7.69 2.25
CA VAL A 276 -13.76 7.61 0.81
C VAL A 276 -15.20 7.18 0.55
N ALA A 277 -16.12 8.15 0.48
CA ALA A 277 -17.47 7.88 0.02
C ALA A 277 -17.33 7.11 -1.30
N LEU A 278 -18.21 6.13 -1.54
CA LEU A 278 -18.43 5.62 -2.89
C LEU A 278 -18.92 6.82 -3.70
N ALA A 279 -17.95 7.57 -4.20
CA ALA A 279 -18.24 8.78 -4.96
C ALA A 279 -19.00 8.32 -6.20
N PRO A 280 -20.20 8.81 -6.48
CA PRO A 280 -20.95 8.43 -7.65
C PRO A 280 -20.07 8.53 -8.89
N GLU A 281 -19.81 7.37 -9.49
CA GLU A 281 -18.88 7.24 -10.62
C GLU A 281 -19.66 7.22 -11.95
N ILE A 282 -19.09 7.80 -13.00
CA ILE A 282 -19.54 7.64 -14.37
C ILE A 282 -18.44 6.94 -15.18
N SER A 283 -18.82 5.96 -16.00
CA SER A 283 -17.88 5.30 -16.91
C SER A 283 -17.49 6.19 -18.09
N VAL A 284 -16.36 5.92 -18.74
CA VAL A 284 -15.96 6.62 -19.97
C VAL A 284 -17.00 6.42 -21.07
N GLU A 285 -17.57 5.21 -21.18
CA GLU A 285 -18.62 4.92 -22.17
C GLU A 285 -19.86 5.78 -21.93
N ASP A 286 -20.33 5.91 -20.70
CA ASP A 286 -21.51 6.70 -20.38
C ASP A 286 -21.25 8.21 -20.50
N LEU A 287 -20.03 8.66 -20.21
CA LEU A 287 -19.64 10.05 -20.46
C LEU A 287 -19.65 10.35 -21.98
N LYS A 288 -19.13 9.43 -22.82
CA LYS A 288 -19.21 9.56 -24.28
C LYS A 288 -20.66 9.58 -24.80
N LYS A 289 -21.56 8.77 -24.21
CA LYS A 289 -23.00 8.81 -24.53
C LYS A 289 -23.60 10.17 -24.19
N LYS A 290 -23.25 10.77 -23.05
CA LYS A 290 -23.70 12.10 -22.66
C LYS A 290 -23.24 13.19 -23.67
N PHE A 291 -21.97 13.14 -24.09
CA PHE A 291 -21.48 14.02 -25.14
C PHE A 291 -22.26 13.85 -26.47
N ALA A 292 -22.50 12.61 -26.89
CA ALA A 292 -23.22 12.28 -28.10
C ALA A 292 -24.71 12.71 -28.04
N ALA A 293 -25.34 12.63 -26.88
CA ALA A 293 -26.71 13.07 -26.64
C ALA A 293 -26.83 14.58 -26.42
N ASN A 294 -25.72 15.29 -26.35
CA ASN A 294 -25.67 16.73 -26.05
C ASN A 294 -26.36 17.06 -24.69
N ASP A 295 -26.21 16.19 -23.70
CA ASP A 295 -26.74 16.35 -22.34
C ASP A 295 -26.21 17.64 -21.70
N ASP A 296 -27.03 18.27 -20.82
CA ASP A 296 -26.65 19.49 -20.12
C ASP A 296 -25.87 19.15 -18.84
N PHE A 297 -24.54 19.08 -18.92
CA PHE A 297 -23.64 18.87 -17.82
C PHE A 297 -22.38 19.74 -17.91
N ILE A 298 -21.66 19.91 -16.81
CA ILE A 298 -20.35 20.54 -16.81
C ILE A 298 -19.28 19.50 -16.49
N LEU A 299 -18.22 19.42 -17.32
CA LEU A 299 -17.07 18.57 -17.09
C LEU A 299 -15.92 19.41 -16.54
N ILE A 300 -15.41 19.04 -15.36
CA ILE A 300 -14.37 19.80 -14.66
C ILE A 300 -13.13 18.93 -14.49
N ASP A 301 -12.00 19.43 -14.94
CA ASP A 301 -10.68 18.86 -14.69
C ASP A 301 -10.10 19.46 -13.40
N VAL A 302 -9.86 18.61 -12.40
CA VAL A 302 -9.32 19.04 -11.11
C VAL A 302 -7.79 18.88 -11.01
N ARG A 303 -7.11 18.69 -12.15
CA ARG A 303 -5.64 18.58 -12.24
C ARG A 303 -4.98 19.96 -12.17
N GLU A 304 -3.65 19.94 -12.22
CA GLU A 304 -2.86 21.16 -12.28
C GLU A 304 -2.81 21.76 -13.70
N PRO A 305 -2.52 23.06 -13.84
CA PRO A 305 -2.53 23.75 -15.14
C PRO A 305 -1.59 23.14 -16.18
N ASP A 306 -0.44 22.64 -15.79
CA ASP A 306 0.53 21.98 -16.66
C ASP A 306 0.02 20.63 -17.18
N GLU A 307 -0.66 19.84 -16.33
CA GLU A 307 -1.32 18.60 -16.73
C GLU A 307 -2.44 18.87 -17.75
N PHE A 308 -3.24 19.91 -17.51
CA PHE A 308 -4.34 20.33 -18.41
C PHE A 308 -3.83 20.85 -19.76
N ALA A 309 -2.71 21.56 -19.75
CA ALA A 309 -2.07 22.05 -20.97
C ALA A 309 -1.48 20.90 -21.82
N SER A 310 -0.99 19.86 -21.18
CA SER A 310 -0.40 18.68 -21.82
C SER A 310 -1.45 17.82 -22.54
N SER A 311 -2.54 17.48 -21.86
CA SER A 311 -3.69 16.76 -22.45
C SER A 311 -4.96 17.11 -21.68
N ARG A 312 -6.14 17.05 -22.34
CA ARG A 312 -7.43 17.31 -21.70
C ARG A 312 -8.57 16.60 -22.40
N ILE A 313 -9.63 16.30 -21.67
CA ILE A 313 -10.88 15.84 -22.26
C ILE A 313 -11.56 17.05 -22.94
N PRO A 314 -11.96 16.96 -24.21
CA PRO A 314 -12.63 18.07 -24.90
C PRO A 314 -13.85 18.60 -24.13
N GLY A 315 -13.97 19.93 -24.01
CA GLY A 315 -15.07 20.57 -23.28
C GLY A 315 -14.90 20.64 -21.77
N SER A 316 -13.83 20.10 -21.19
CA SER A 316 -13.55 20.25 -19.75
C SER A 316 -13.07 21.65 -19.39
N LEU A 317 -13.51 22.13 -18.21
CA LEU A 317 -13.04 23.36 -17.59
C LEU A 317 -12.02 23.01 -16.50
N LEU A 318 -10.93 23.76 -16.43
CA LEU A 318 -9.93 23.59 -15.39
C LEU A 318 -10.33 24.33 -14.11
N ILE A 319 -10.50 23.59 -13.03
CA ILE A 319 -10.59 24.14 -11.66
C ILE A 319 -9.67 23.28 -10.80
N PRO A 320 -8.44 23.71 -10.50
CA PRO A 320 -7.47 22.91 -9.76
C PRO A 320 -7.99 22.47 -8.39
N LYS A 321 -7.56 21.28 -7.95
CA LYS A 321 -7.96 20.65 -6.70
C LYS A 321 -7.87 21.61 -5.49
N ALA A 322 -6.88 22.47 -5.45
CA ALA A 322 -6.68 23.44 -4.36
C ALA A 322 -7.92 24.28 -4.08
N GLY A 323 -8.60 24.77 -5.14
CA GLY A 323 -9.81 25.58 -5.02
C GLY A 323 -11.00 24.86 -4.35
N PHE A 324 -11.03 23.54 -4.38
CA PHE A 324 -12.06 22.76 -3.67
C PHE A 324 -11.78 22.69 -2.16
N PHE A 325 -10.53 22.71 -1.73
CA PHE A 325 -10.14 22.65 -0.32
C PHE A 325 -10.29 23.98 0.41
N ASP A 326 -10.04 25.10 -0.29
CA ASP A 326 -10.23 26.44 0.25
C ASP A 326 -11.65 27.02 -0.04
N ALA A 327 -12.52 26.19 -0.63
CA ALA A 327 -13.89 26.48 -1.01
C ALA A 327 -14.07 27.53 -2.14
N THR A 328 -13.01 28.08 -2.71
CA THR A 328 -13.12 29.08 -3.81
C THR A 328 -13.71 28.50 -5.08
N ALA A 329 -13.56 27.19 -5.32
CA ALA A 329 -14.18 26.50 -6.44
C ALA A 329 -15.71 26.44 -6.33
N LEU A 330 -16.30 26.46 -5.13
CA LEU A 330 -17.73 26.27 -4.93
C LEU A 330 -18.58 27.40 -5.55
N ASP A 331 -18.03 28.61 -5.57
CA ASP A 331 -18.68 29.78 -6.17
C ASP A 331 -18.70 29.74 -7.73
N LEU A 332 -17.85 28.87 -8.31
CA LEU A 332 -17.76 28.68 -9.76
C LEU A 332 -18.65 27.56 -10.28
N LEU A 333 -19.25 26.76 -9.37
CA LEU A 333 -20.02 25.58 -9.73
C LEU A 333 -21.50 25.93 -9.97
N PRO A 334 -22.11 25.51 -11.11
CA PRO A 334 -23.54 25.67 -11.37
C PRO A 334 -24.35 24.75 -10.44
N ARG A 335 -25.48 25.27 -9.90
CA ARG A 335 -26.37 24.49 -9.04
C ARG A 335 -27.47 23.75 -9.78
N ASP A 336 -27.69 24.13 -11.04
CA ASP A 336 -28.78 23.67 -11.91
C ASP A 336 -28.35 22.59 -12.92
N LYS A 337 -27.04 22.30 -13.01
CA LYS A 337 -26.49 21.30 -13.95
C LYS A 337 -25.89 20.11 -13.23
N GLU A 338 -25.77 18.99 -13.94
CA GLU A 338 -24.95 17.87 -13.49
C GLU A 338 -23.47 18.24 -13.56
N ILE A 339 -22.73 17.96 -12.48
CA ILE A 339 -21.29 18.22 -12.40
C ILE A 339 -20.55 16.89 -12.52
N ILE A 340 -19.65 16.78 -13.49
CA ILE A 340 -18.78 15.62 -13.65
C ILE A 340 -17.34 16.07 -13.45
N LEU A 341 -16.69 15.54 -12.42
CA LEU A 341 -15.30 15.83 -12.12
C LEU A 341 -14.38 14.76 -12.70
N HIS A 342 -13.24 15.13 -13.24
CA HIS A 342 -12.21 14.18 -13.59
C HIS A 342 -10.82 14.66 -13.17
N CYS A 343 -9.91 13.71 -13.03
CA CYS A 343 -8.48 13.96 -12.84
C CYS A 343 -7.67 12.96 -13.66
N ARG A 344 -6.42 12.69 -13.31
CA ARG A 344 -5.58 11.74 -14.03
C ARG A 344 -6.12 10.29 -13.92
N SER A 345 -6.44 9.80 -12.71
CA SER A 345 -6.78 8.39 -12.42
C SER A 345 -8.11 8.20 -11.68
N GLY A 346 -8.89 9.26 -11.43
CA GLY A 346 -10.15 9.21 -10.67
C GLY A 346 -10.00 9.56 -9.17
N VAL A 347 -8.82 9.46 -8.57
CA VAL A 347 -8.62 9.65 -7.13
C VAL A 347 -8.85 11.10 -6.68
N ARG A 348 -8.17 12.07 -7.29
CA ARG A 348 -8.33 13.50 -6.96
C ARG A 348 -9.75 13.98 -7.17
N SER A 349 -10.38 13.55 -8.26
CA SER A 349 -11.77 13.93 -8.58
C SER A 349 -12.79 13.31 -7.62
N ALA A 350 -12.57 12.09 -7.10
CA ALA A 350 -13.41 11.50 -6.06
C ALA A 350 -13.35 12.32 -4.76
N HIS A 351 -12.16 12.81 -4.36
CA HIS A 351 -12.02 13.69 -3.20
C HIS A 351 -12.73 15.02 -3.38
N CYS A 352 -12.54 15.69 -4.54
CA CYS A 352 -13.26 16.94 -4.83
C CYS A 352 -14.77 16.72 -4.86
N LEU A 353 -15.24 15.57 -5.37
CA LEU A 353 -16.64 15.21 -5.39
C LEU A 353 -17.24 15.14 -3.98
N ALA A 354 -16.54 14.49 -3.03
CA ALA A 354 -16.99 14.43 -1.65
C ALA A 354 -17.13 15.83 -1.02
N ILE A 355 -16.23 16.76 -1.34
CA ILE A 355 -16.30 18.16 -0.87
C ILE A 355 -17.55 18.87 -1.42
N ILE A 356 -17.77 18.81 -2.72
CA ILE A 356 -18.91 19.51 -3.33
C ILE A 356 -20.25 18.88 -2.92
N GLN A 357 -20.32 17.57 -2.72
CA GLN A 357 -21.51 16.91 -2.19
C GLN A 357 -21.79 17.34 -0.75
N GLY A 358 -20.75 17.47 0.10
CA GLY A 358 -20.87 18.06 1.44
C GLY A 358 -21.35 19.52 1.42
N ALA A 359 -21.10 20.26 0.34
CA ALA A 359 -21.59 21.62 0.12
C ALA A 359 -22.96 21.69 -0.59
N GLY A 360 -23.63 20.52 -0.78
CA GLY A 360 -24.98 20.43 -1.31
C GLY A 360 -25.13 20.24 -2.83
N PHE A 361 -24.03 20.04 -3.57
CA PHE A 361 -24.05 19.73 -5.01
C PHE A 361 -24.31 18.24 -5.25
N MET A 362 -25.54 17.78 -4.95
CA MET A 362 -25.88 16.34 -4.96
C MET A 362 -25.94 15.72 -6.36
N ASN A 363 -26.23 16.53 -7.41
CA ASN A 363 -26.23 16.07 -8.80
C ASN A 363 -24.80 16.12 -9.37
N SER A 364 -23.93 15.28 -8.82
CA SER A 364 -22.52 15.28 -9.18
C SER A 364 -21.93 13.87 -9.18
N ARG A 365 -20.97 13.63 -10.08
CA ARG A 365 -20.23 12.37 -10.24
C ARG A 365 -18.77 12.63 -10.55
N HIS A 366 -17.94 11.59 -10.51
CA HIS A 366 -16.59 11.67 -11.06
C HIS A 366 -16.35 10.60 -12.11
N LEU A 367 -15.42 10.86 -13.04
CA LEU A 367 -15.05 9.92 -14.09
C LEU A 367 -14.14 8.81 -13.52
N GLY A 368 -14.62 7.58 -13.58
CA GLY A 368 -13.85 6.39 -13.20
C GLY A 368 -12.60 6.24 -14.06
N GLY A 369 -11.46 6.01 -13.40
CA GLY A 369 -10.16 5.91 -14.07
C GLY A 369 -9.61 7.21 -14.66
N GLY A 370 -10.37 8.32 -14.59
CA GLY A 370 -9.94 9.65 -15.02
C GLY A 370 -9.57 9.75 -16.50
N ILE A 371 -8.70 10.72 -16.82
CA ILE A 371 -8.27 10.94 -18.21
C ILE A 371 -7.48 9.76 -18.78
N LEU A 372 -6.77 8.99 -17.94
CA LEU A 372 -6.07 7.78 -18.38
C LEU A 372 -7.03 6.71 -18.94
N ALA A 373 -8.22 6.59 -18.39
CA ALA A 373 -9.24 5.69 -18.92
C ALA A 373 -9.87 6.25 -20.21
N TRP A 374 -10.05 7.56 -20.27
CA TRP A 374 -10.54 8.25 -21.47
C TRP A 374 -9.61 8.09 -22.68
N GLU A 375 -8.30 8.24 -22.50
CA GLU A 375 -7.28 8.16 -23.55
C GLU A 375 -7.06 6.72 -24.08
N LYS A 376 -7.46 5.70 -23.34
CA LYS A 376 -7.35 4.28 -23.73
C LYS A 376 -8.48 3.79 -24.65
N GLN A 377 -9.52 4.56 -24.83
CA GLN A 377 -10.71 4.26 -25.63
C GLN A 377 -10.88 5.24 -26.80
#